data_bcee4fe27d7f54879add656e4db68b05
#
_entry.id   bcee4fe27d7f54879add656e4db68b05
#
_cell.length_a   1.000
_cell.length_b   1.000
_cell.length_c   1.000
_cell.angle_alpha   90.00
_cell.angle_beta   90.00
_cell.angle_gamma   90.00
#
_symmetry.space_group_name_H-M   'P 1'
#
loop_
_entity.id
_entity.type
_entity.pdbx_description
1 polymer ?
#
loop_
_entity_poly.entity_id
_entity_poly.type
_entity_poly.pdbx_seq_one_letter_code
_entity_poly.pdbx_strand_id
1 'polypeptide(L)'
;CRILVCAGTGCVASGSEKIYQKMLELCKDLEGVTVEFQKDVPHIGAIKTGCQGICELGPLVRIEPLHYQYVKVQEEDCTEIFQRTVLNKEPVERLFYKKNGESFASPDEIPFIAKQTRIVLENCGKFDAESLDEYIASGGYDALAKVLFDMTPEDVLEEVDKSKLRGRGGGGFPAGRKWKQVAAHKDVKEHYVVCNGDEGDPGAFMDGSVMEGDPYRLIE
;
A
#
# COMPACT_ATOMS: atom_id res chain seq x y z
N CYS A 1 7.71 16.78 3.26
CA CYS A 1 8.47 15.60 2.83
C CYS A 1 8.00 14.40 3.63
N ARG A 2 7.66 13.30 2.97
CA ARG A 2 7.20 12.06 3.63
C ARG A 2 8.28 10.99 3.44
N ILE A 3 8.59 10.31 4.54
CA ILE A 3 9.52 9.18 4.57
C ILE A 3 8.70 7.92 4.69
N LEU A 4 8.57 7.16 3.63
CA LEU A 4 7.74 5.97 3.56
C LEU A 4 8.61 4.73 3.80
N VAL A 5 8.46 4.10 4.96
CA VAL A 5 9.20 2.89 5.32
C VAL A 5 8.31 1.67 5.07
N CYS A 6 8.77 0.74 4.26
CA CYS A 6 8.01 -0.48 3.97
C CYS A 6 7.89 -1.35 5.22
N ALA A 7 6.67 -1.65 5.63
CA ALA A 7 6.35 -2.51 6.76
C ALA A 7 5.78 -3.89 6.34
N GLY A 8 5.87 -4.25 5.06
CA GLY A 8 5.55 -5.61 4.63
C GLY A 8 6.46 -6.64 5.31
N THR A 9 5.93 -7.84 5.54
CA THR A 9 6.56 -8.92 6.33
C THR A 9 8.03 -9.16 6.02
N GLY A 10 8.44 -9.17 4.74
CA GLY A 10 9.84 -9.35 4.34
C GLY A 10 10.76 -8.21 4.76
N CYS A 11 10.29 -6.96 4.70
CA CYS A 11 11.06 -5.80 5.14
C CYS A 11 11.16 -5.73 6.67
N VAL A 12 10.08 -6.06 7.38
CA VAL A 12 10.08 -6.15 8.86
C VAL A 12 11.08 -7.21 9.33
N ALA A 13 11.07 -8.39 8.73
CA ALA A 13 12.03 -9.46 9.02
C ALA A 13 13.48 -9.04 8.76
N SER A 14 13.70 -8.10 7.83
CA SER A 14 15.01 -7.54 7.49
C SER A 14 15.38 -6.28 8.29
N GLY A 15 14.56 -5.86 9.28
CA GLY A 15 14.86 -4.78 10.21
C GLY A 15 14.24 -3.42 9.89
N SER A 16 13.23 -3.33 9.01
CA SER A 16 12.60 -2.04 8.66
C SER A 16 11.95 -1.34 9.85
N GLU A 17 11.54 -2.06 10.88
CA GLU A 17 11.02 -1.45 12.10
C GLU A 17 12.04 -0.55 12.81
N LYS A 18 13.30 -0.97 12.90
CA LYS A 18 14.38 -0.15 13.48
C LYS A 18 14.61 1.11 12.65
N ILE A 19 14.59 0.97 11.31
CA ILE A 19 14.71 2.09 10.38
C ILE A 19 13.57 3.09 10.62
N TYR A 20 12.34 2.61 10.74
CA TYR A 20 11.18 3.45 11.01
C TYR A 20 11.32 4.22 12.34
N GLN A 21 11.68 3.53 13.42
CA GLN A 21 11.88 4.16 14.72
C GLN A 21 13.00 5.21 14.68
N LYS A 22 14.10 4.91 13.97
CA LYS A 22 15.20 5.86 13.80
C LYS A 22 14.79 7.09 13.00
N MET A 23 14.02 6.91 11.94
CA MET A 23 13.48 8.03 11.16
C MET A 23 12.51 8.89 11.98
N LEU A 24 11.66 8.27 12.83
CA LEU A 24 10.79 9.01 13.75
C LEU A 24 11.60 9.84 14.76
N GLU A 25 12.67 9.29 15.33
CA GLU A 25 13.56 10.05 16.23
C GLU A 25 14.14 11.29 15.53
N LEU A 26 14.69 11.11 14.32
CA LEU A 26 15.25 12.19 13.53
C LEU A 26 14.22 13.27 13.17
N CYS A 27 12.96 12.87 12.94
CA CYS A 27 11.88 13.82 12.69
C CYS A 27 11.50 14.64 13.95
N LYS A 28 11.58 14.04 15.15
CA LYS A 28 11.27 14.73 16.41
C LYS A 28 12.27 15.82 16.78
N ASP A 29 13.51 15.67 16.37
CA ASP A 29 14.58 16.63 16.64
C ASP A 29 14.44 17.93 15.80
N LEU A 30 13.48 17.98 14.89
CA LEU A 30 13.15 19.21 14.15
C LEU A 30 12.22 20.08 15.01
N GLU A 31 12.75 21.12 15.62
CA GLU A 31 11.96 22.12 16.34
C GLU A 31 10.84 22.69 15.46
N GLY A 32 9.60 22.56 15.88
CA GLY A 32 8.43 23.17 15.24
C GLY A 32 7.57 22.26 14.37
N VAL A 33 7.79 20.94 14.36
CA VAL A 33 6.89 19.99 13.70
C VAL A 33 5.86 19.45 14.70
N THR A 34 4.81 20.20 14.91
CA THR A 34 3.57 19.67 15.48
C THR A 34 2.86 18.87 14.39
N VAL A 35 2.61 17.59 14.67
CA VAL A 35 1.74 16.75 13.83
C VAL A 35 0.31 17.23 14.06
N GLU A 36 -0.08 18.33 13.48
CA GLU A 36 -1.48 18.70 13.32
C GLU A 36 -1.84 18.54 11.84
N PHE A 37 -2.93 17.80 11.61
CA PHE A 37 -3.56 17.63 10.32
C PHE A 37 -4.07 18.99 9.80
N GLN A 38 -3.18 19.78 9.20
CA GLN A 38 -3.58 20.88 8.33
C GLN A 38 -3.13 20.58 6.92
N LYS A 39 -4.11 20.49 6.02
CA LYS A 39 -3.96 20.11 4.60
C LYS A 39 -2.92 20.88 3.79
N ASP A 40 -2.38 21.99 4.30
CA ASP A 40 -1.60 22.96 3.52
C ASP A 40 -0.22 23.29 4.11
N VAL A 41 0.25 22.60 5.16
CA VAL A 41 1.57 22.87 5.74
C VAL A 41 2.56 21.80 5.32
N PRO A 42 3.68 22.13 4.65
CA PRO A 42 4.74 21.18 4.36
C PRO A 42 5.31 20.63 5.68
N HIS A 43 5.07 19.38 5.99
CA HIS A 43 5.65 18.70 7.15
C HIS A 43 6.60 17.59 6.73
N ILE A 44 7.54 17.28 7.61
CA ILE A 44 8.42 16.11 7.49
C ILE A 44 7.90 15.06 8.45
N GLY A 45 7.65 13.85 7.94
CA GLY A 45 7.16 12.75 8.76
C GLY A 45 7.54 11.40 8.19
N ALA A 46 7.79 10.44 9.09
CA ALA A 46 7.98 9.04 8.74
C ALA A 46 6.68 8.27 8.98
N ILE A 47 6.27 7.47 8.01
CA ILE A 47 5.11 6.59 8.08
C ILE A 47 5.49 5.16 7.69
N LYS A 48 4.74 4.21 8.23
CA LYS A 48 4.77 2.83 7.78
C LYS A 48 3.83 2.68 6.59
N THR A 49 4.29 2.00 5.55
CA THR A 49 3.44 1.64 4.42
C THR A 49 3.30 0.13 4.32
N GLY A 50 2.27 -0.32 3.66
CA GLY A 50 2.18 -1.71 3.22
C GLY A 50 3.33 -2.11 2.29
N CYS A 51 3.33 -3.37 1.86
CA CYS A 51 4.38 -3.93 1.03
C CYS A 51 4.53 -3.15 -0.30
N GLN A 52 5.75 -2.71 -0.59
CA GLN A 52 6.07 -2.00 -1.84
C GLN A 52 6.34 -2.94 -3.03
N GLY A 53 6.33 -4.27 -2.79
CA GLY A 53 6.31 -5.28 -3.85
C GLY A 53 7.66 -5.76 -4.35
N ILE A 54 8.78 -5.38 -3.72
CA ILE A 54 10.14 -5.81 -4.06
C ILE A 54 10.92 -6.25 -2.83
N CYS A 55 10.38 -7.20 -2.08
CA CYS A 55 10.92 -7.65 -0.78
C CYS A 55 12.38 -8.11 -0.85
N GLU A 56 12.85 -8.66 -1.99
CA GLU A 56 14.25 -9.04 -2.21
C GLU A 56 15.23 -7.87 -2.04
N LEU A 57 14.74 -6.65 -2.26
CA LEU A 57 15.53 -5.42 -2.14
C LEU A 57 15.31 -4.70 -0.81
N GLY A 58 14.54 -5.29 0.11
CA GLY A 58 14.26 -4.71 1.42
C GLY A 58 15.48 -4.71 2.35
N PRO A 59 15.44 -3.90 3.41
CA PRO A 59 14.43 -2.88 3.74
C PRO A 59 14.36 -1.72 2.74
N LEU A 60 13.15 -1.24 2.48
CA LEU A 60 12.87 -0.18 1.51
C LEU A 60 12.48 1.12 2.21
N VAL A 61 13.07 2.23 1.78
CA VAL A 61 12.69 3.58 2.20
C VAL A 61 12.46 4.44 0.96
N ARG A 62 11.30 5.09 0.91
CA ARG A 62 10.93 6.00 -0.18
C ARG A 62 10.74 7.42 0.34
N ILE A 63 11.22 8.39 -0.41
CA ILE A 63 11.16 9.80 -0.04
C ILE A 63 10.27 10.57 -1.01
N GLU A 64 9.14 11.07 -0.53
CA GLU A 64 8.21 11.88 -1.31
C GLU A 64 8.30 13.38 -0.95
N PRO A 65 8.15 14.28 -1.90
CA PRO A 65 7.77 14.11 -3.32
C PRO A 65 8.97 13.92 -4.27
N LEU A 66 10.15 13.59 -3.76
CA LEU A 66 11.36 13.42 -4.59
C LEU A 66 11.35 12.10 -5.40
N HIS A 67 10.44 11.19 -5.09
CA HIS A 67 10.32 9.85 -5.68
C HIS A 67 11.60 9.01 -5.60
N TYR A 68 12.48 9.27 -4.61
CA TYR A 68 13.67 8.45 -4.42
C TYR A 68 13.33 7.16 -3.68
N GLN A 69 13.71 6.03 -4.28
CA GLN A 69 13.56 4.70 -3.68
C GLN A 69 14.92 4.17 -3.25
N TYR A 70 15.13 4.05 -1.95
CA TYR A 70 16.31 3.44 -1.36
C TYR A 70 16.07 1.97 -1.06
N VAL A 71 17.06 1.14 -1.36
CA VAL A 71 17.01 -0.32 -1.20
C VAL A 71 18.07 -0.80 -0.24
N LYS A 72 17.81 -1.93 0.44
CA LYS A 72 18.73 -2.56 1.40
C LYS A 72 19.23 -1.58 2.48
N VAL A 73 18.37 -0.67 2.89
CA VAL A 73 18.67 0.37 3.87
C VAL A 73 18.97 -0.27 5.21
N GLN A 74 20.00 0.22 5.88
CA GLN A 74 20.35 -0.16 7.24
C GLN A 74 20.06 1.00 8.20
N GLU A 75 20.02 0.72 9.50
CA GLU A 75 19.76 1.72 10.53
C GLU A 75 20.80 2.86 10.48
N GLU A 76 22.05 2.53 10.18
CA GLU A 76 23.17 3.49 10.06
C GLU A 76 22.99 4.47 8.90
N ASP A 77 22.27 4.07 7.85
CA ASP A 77 21.98 4.92 6.68
C ASP A 77 20.97 6.02 6.98
N CYS A 78 20.15 5.85 8.02
CA CYS A 78 19.03 6.75 8.31
C CYS A 78 19.47 8.21 8.49
N THR A 79 20.56 8.44 9.19
CA THR A 79 21.07 9.81 9.43
C THR A 79 21.54 10.45 8.13
N GLU A 80 22.24 9.71 7.27
CA GLU A 80 22.65 10.22 5.95
C GLU A 80 21.45 10.51 5.04
N ILE A 81 20.48 9.60 4.97
CA ILE A 81 19.26 9.80 4.19
C ILE A 81 18.52 11.05 4.70
N PHE A 82 18.39 11.19 6.01
CA PHE A 82 17.69 12.32 6.60
C PHE A 82 18.37 13.65 6.27
N GLN A 83 19.67 13.75 6.54
CA GLN A 83 20.43 15.00 6.32
C GLN A 83 20.53 15.35 4.84
N ARG A 84 20.92 14.40 3.99
CA ARG A 84 21.11 14.67 2.58
C ARG A 84 19.79 14.77 1.82
N THR A 85 18.92 13.79 1.97
CA THR A 85 17.72 13.75 1.12
C THR A 85 16.56 14.52 1.70
N VAL A 86 16.25 14.32 2.98
CA VAL A 86 15.08 14.97 3.57
C VAL A 86 15.29 16.47 3.73
N LEU A 87 16.44 16.88 4.27
CA LEU A 87 16.74 18.30 4.53
C LEU A 87 17.29 19.01 3.29
N ASN A 88 18.30 18.44 2.62
CA ASN A 88 19.03 19.12 1.55
C ASN A 88 18.53 18.77 0.13
N LYS A 89 17.60 17.79 -0.01
CA LYS A 89 17.06 17.34 -1.30
C LYS A 89 18.10 16.67 -2.22
N GLU A 90 19.20 16.22 -1.66
CA GLU A 90 20.28 15.52 -2.37
C GLU A 90 20.13 14.00 -2.24
N PRO A 91 20.27 13.23 -3.33
CA PRO A 91 20.15 11.79 -3.26
C PRO A 91 21.33 11.10 -2.56
N VAL A 92 21.08 9.94 -1.96
CA VAL A 92 22.09 8.99 -1.50
C VAL A 92 22.24 7.90 -2.56
N GLU A 93 22.96 8.18 -3.64
CA GLU A 93 23.01 7.34 -4.85
C GLU A 93 23.51 5.91 -4.60
N ARG A 94 24.31 5.67 -3.55
CA ARG A 94 24.78 4.32 -3.21
C ARG A 94 23.64 3.37 -2.81
N LEU A 95 22.51 3.91 -2.34
CA LEU A 95 21.33 3.19 -1.90
C LEU A 95 20.29 3.00 -3.00
N PHE A 96 20.51 3.52 -4.20
CA PHE A 96 19.65 3.26 -5.33
C PHE A 96 19.78 1.82 -5.83
N TYR A 97 18.69 1.30 -6.39
CA TYR A 97 18.73 0.02 -7.08
C TYR A 97 19.66 0.07 -8.28
N LYS A 98 20.52 -0.93 -8.42
CA LYS A 98 21.49 -1.02 -9.54
C LYS A 98 21.31 -2.34 -10.28
N LYS A 99 21.27 -2.27 -11.60
CA LYS A 99 21.21 -3.45 -12.47
C LYS A 99 21.99 -3.19 -13.76
N ASN A 100 22.86 -4.12 -14.13
CA ASN A 100 23.67 -4.04 -15.37
C ASN A 100 24.47 -2.73 -15.51
N GLY A 101 24.93 -2.14 -14.41
CA GLY A 101 25.68 -0.88 -14.42
C GLY A 101 24.81 0.39 -14.43
N GLU A 102 23.50 0.26 -14.57
CA GLU A 102 22.55 1.37 -14.48
C GLU A 102 22.02 1.53 -13.04
N SER A 103 21.76 2.76 -12.63
CA SER A 103 21.21 3.12 -11.33
C SER A 103 19.81 3.72 -11.50
N PHE A 104 18.86 3.27 -10.68
CA PHE A 104 17.45 3.65 -10.76
C PHE A 104 17.07 4.37 -9.47
N ALA A 105 16.74 5.65 -9.60
CA ALA A 105 16.41 6.52 -8.47
C ALA A 105 14.95 6.37 -8.03
N SER A 106 14.05 6.21 -9.00
CA SER A 106 12.60 6.09 -8.78
C SER A 106 12.14 4.63 -8.87
N PRO A 107 11.13 4.22 -8.08
CA PRO A 107 10.53 2.90 -8.24
C PRO A 107 9.98 2.66 -9.66
N ASP A 108 9.45 3.70 -10.29
CA ASP A 108 8.85 3.60 -11.63
C ASP A 108 9.89 3.34 -12.73
N GLU A 109 11.16 3.60 -12.47
CA GLU A 109 12.28 3.30 -13.37
C GLU A 109 12.79 1.87 -13.21
N ILE A 110 12.49 1.21 -12.08
CA ILE A 110 12.93 -0.18 -11.85
C ILE A 110 12.25 -1.10 -12.86
N PRO A 111 13.00 -1.83 -13.72
CA PRO A 111 12.42 -2.56 -14.85
C PRO A 111 11.34 -3.58 -14.49
N PHE A 112 11.40 -4.13 -13.28
CA PHE A 112 10.38 -5.05 -12.77
C PHE A 112 9.08 -4.32 -12.43
N ILE A 113 9.15 -3.13 -11.84
CA ILE A 113 7.98 -2.32 -11.46
C ILE A 113 7.40 -1.62 -12.68
N ALA A 114 8.24 -1.02 -13.53
CA ALA A 114 7.84 -0.27 -14.72
C ALA A 114 6.96 -1.08 -15.70
N LYS A 115 7.03 -2.41 -15.64
CA LYS A 115 6.22 -3.32 -16.49
C LYS A 115 4.92 -3.78 -15.83
N GLN A 116 4.62 -3.34 -14.60
CA GLN A 116 3.43 -3.73 -13.87
C GLN A 116 2.33 -2.68 -13.99
N THR A 117 1.10 -3.15 -14.16
CA THR A 117 -0.11 -2.34 -13.93
C THR A 117 -0.76 -2.86 -12.66
N ARG A 118 -0.65 -2.11 -11.56
CA ARG A 118 -1.23 -2.48 -10.28
C ARG A 118 -2.66 -1.99 -10.19
N ILE A 119 -3.60 -2.89 -9.98
CA ILE A 119 -5.02 -2.59 -9.76
C ILE A 119 -5.37 -2.88 -8.30
N VAL A 120 -5.26 -4.13 -7.87
CA VAL A 120 -5.59 -4.54 -6.49
C VAL A 120 -4.60 -3.97 -5.48
N LEU A 121 -3.30 -3.93 -5.82
CA LEU A 121 -2.23 -3.40 -4.98
C LEU A 121 -1.88 -1.94 -5.30
N GLU A 122 -2.80 -1.19 -5.89
CA GLU A 122 -2.56 0.18 -6.35
C GLU A 122 -2.08 1.10 -5.21
N ASN A 123 -2.69 0.99 -4.05
CA ASN A 123 -2.42 1.82 -2.88
C ASN A 123 -1.25 1.34 -2.02
N CYS A 124 -0.86 0.07 -2.16
CA CYS A 124 0.21 -0.51 -1.35
C CYS A 124 1.53 0.26 -1.52
N GLY A 125 2.08 0.73 -0.41
CA GLY A 125 3.32 1.49 -0.39
C GLY A 125 3.19 2.99 -0.67
N LYS A 126 1.98 3.55 -0.78
CA LYS A 126 1.74 4.97 -1.08
C LYS A 126 1.33 5.80 0.14
N PHE A 127 0.66 5.21 1.11
CA PHE A 127 0.15 5.89 2.31
C PHE A 127 0.28 5.00 3.55
N ASP A 128 -0.06 5.55 4.70
CA ASP A 128 -0.14 4.81 5.96
C ASP A 128 -1.32 3.85 5.93
N ALA A 129 -1.02 2.54 5.93
CA ALA A 129 -2.04 1.50 5.86
C ALA A 129 -2.99 1.48 7.08
N GLU A 130 -2.57 2.07 8.22
CA GLU A 130 -3.39 2.16 9.43
C GLU A 130 -4.23 3.45 9.49
N SER A 131 -4.04 4.38 8.54
CA SER A 131 -4.74 5.67 8.51
C SER A 131 -6.02 5.62 7.69
N LEU A 132 -7.17 5.58 8.39
CA LEU A 132 -8.48 5.70 7.76
C LEU A 132 -8.63 7.04 7.01
N ASP A 133 -8.08 8.12 7.56
CA ASP A 133 -8.18 9.45 6.95
C ASP A 133 -7.43 9.52 5.61
N GLU A 134 -6.25 8.89 5.52
CA GLU A 134 -5.51 8.81 4.25
C GLU A 134 -6.25 7.96 3.22
N TYR A 135 -6.88 6.87 3.66
CA TYR A 135 -7.71 6.04 2.78
C TYR A 135 -8.89 6.83 2.22
N ILE A 136 -9.65 7.53 3.07
CA ILE A 136 -10.77 8.39 2.65
C ILE A 136 -10.28 9.50 1.72
N ALA A 137 -9.17 10.16 2.05
CA ALA A 137 -8.59 11.22 1.21
C ALA A 137 -8.14 10.72 -0.18
N SER A 138 -7.89 9.42 -0.34
CA SER A 138 -7.59 8.78 -1.63
C SER A 138 -8.83 8.36 -2.43
N GLY A 139 -10.04 8.67 -1.96
CA GLY A 139 -11.31 8.27 -2.57
C GLY A 139 -11.89 6.95 -2.02
N GLY A 140 -11.34 6.46 -0.92
CA GLY A 140 -11.87 5.28 -0.24
C GLY A 140 -13.27 5.53 0.32
N TYR A 141 -14.10 4.50 0.31
CA TYR A 141 -15.53 4.48 0.66
C TYR A 141 -16.47 5.27 -0.26
N ASP A 142 -15.99 5.89 -1.33
CA ASP A 142 -16.85 6.56 -2.31
C ASP A 142 -17.77 5.55 -3.02
N ALA A 143 -17.23 4.37 -3.37
CA ALA A 143 -18.00 3.31 -3.99
C ALA A 143 -19.04 2.72 -3.02
N LEU A 144 -18.65 2.50 -1.76
CA LEU A 144 -19.57 2.04 -0.73
C LEU A 144 -20.71 3.05 -0.48
N ALA A 145 -20.39 4.35 -0.40
CA ALA A 145 -21.37 5.40 -0.25
C ALA A 145 -22.39 5.39 -1.40
N LYS A 146 -21.92 5.29 -2.64
CA LYS A 146 -22.77 5.16 -3.82
C LYS A 146 -23.68 3.93 -3.74
N VAL A 147 -23.15 2.78 -3.34
CA VAL A 147 -23.92 1.54 -3.19
C VAL A 147 -25.02 1.70 -2.14
N LEU A 148 -24.70 2.27 -0.99
CA LEU A 148 -25.62 2.37 0.14
C LEU A 148 -26.75 3.41 -0.07
N PHE A 149 -26.46 4.50 -0.79
CA PHE A 149 -27.38 5.62 -0.89
C PHE A 149 -28.07 5.75 -2.27
N ASP A 150 -27.44 5.24 -3.34
CA ASP A 150 -27.88 5.51 -4.72
C ASP A 150 -28.26 4.24 -5.50
N MET A 151 -28.03 3.03 -4.96
CA MET A 151 -28.24 1.78 -5.69
C MET A 151 -29.14 0.82 -4.93
N THR A 152 -29.90 0.02 -5.70
CA THR A 152 -30.59 -1.15 -5.16
C THR A 152 -29.69 -2.38 -5.15
N PRO A 153 -29.99 -3.41 -4.34
CA PRO A 153 -29.24 -4.67 -4.40
C PRO A 153 -29.17 -5.29 -5.80
N GLU A 154 -30.26 -5.15 -6.56
CA GLU A 154 -30.34 -5.63 -7.94
C GLU A 154 -29.39 -4.87 -8.88
N ASP A 155 -29.26 -3.55 -8.72
CA ASP A 155 -28.34 -2.73 -9.49
C ASP A 155 -26.88 -3.14 -9.22
N VAL A 156 -26.55 -3.42 -7.96
CA VAL A 156 -25.20 -3.90 -7.58
C VAL A 156 -24.90 -5.25 -8.22
N LEU A 157 -25.86 -6.19 -8.17
CA LEU A 157 -25.71 -7.50 -8.81
C LEU A 157 -25.50 -7.38 -10.32
N GLU A 158 -26.20 -6.46 -10.96
CA GLU A 158 -26.08 -6.23 -12.40
C GLU A 158 -24.72 -5.60 -12.75
N GLU A 159 -24.26 -4.64 -11.95
CA GLU A 159 -22.96 -3.99 -12.14
C GLU A 159 -21.81 -4.99 -12.02
N VAL A 160 -21.82 -5.85 -10.97
CA VAL A 160 -20.82 -6.89 -10.79
C VAL A 160 -20.85 -7.92 -11.93
N ASP A 161 -22.04 -8.28 -12.43
CA ASP A 161 -22.17 -9.20 -13.56
C ASP A 161 -21.67 -8.59 -14.88
N LYS A 162 -21.99 -7.31 -15.12
CA LYS A 162 -21.50 -6.54 -16.29
C LYS A 162 -19.98 -6.38 -16.28
N SER A 163 -19.38 -6.21 -15.11
CA SER A 163 -17.91 -6.06 -14.96
C SER A 163 -17.12 -7.29 -15.40
N LYS A 164 -17.78 -8.46 -15.47
CA LYS A 164 -17.16 -9.77 -15.74
C LYS A 164 -16.07 -10.14 -14.73
N LEU A 165 -16.10 -9.56 -13.53
CA LEU A 165 -15.19 -9.92 -12.44
C LEU A 165 -15.24 -11.41 -12.17
N ARG A 166 -14.06 -12.01 -11.97
CA ARG A 166 -13.89 -13.43 -11.67
C ARG A 166 -13.10 -13.63 -10.39
N GLY A 167 -13.36 -14.73 -9.72
CA GLY A 167 -12.59 -15.15 -8.55
C GLY A 167 -11.09 -15.28 -8.85
N ARG A 168 -10.28 -15.04 -7.85
CA ARG A 168 -8.80 -15.11 -7.92
C ARG A 168 -8.21 -16.29 -7.15
N GLY A 169 -9.03 -17.16 -6.56
CA GLY A 169 -8.59 -18.38 -5.90
C GLY A 169 -8.27 -19.56 -6.84
N GLY A 170 -7.95 -19.29 -8.12
CA GLY A 170 -7.56 -20.31 -9.11
C GLY A 170 -8.70 -20.77 -10.02
N GLY A 171 -9.93 -20.95 -9.54
CA GLY A 171 -11.08 -21.43 -10.32
C GLY A 171 -11.67 -20.41 -11.29
N GLY A 172 -11.43 -19.12 -11.10
CA GLY A 172 -11.91 -18.05 -11.97
C GLY A 172 -13.43 -18.00 -12.13
N PHE A 173 -14.19 -18.38 -11.11
CA PHE A 173 -15.65 -18.40 -11.17
C PHE A 173 -16.20 -16.96 -11.30
N PRO A 174 -17.24 -16.71 -12.15
CA PRO A 174 -17.82 -15.38 -12.31
C PRO A 174 -18.44 -14.87 -11.01
N ALA A 175 -17.94 -13.73 -10.49
CA ALA A 175 -18.37 -13.17 -9.20
C ALA A 175 -19.88 -12.78 -9.23
N GLY A 176 -20.33 -12.11 -10.29
CA GLY A 176 -21.72 -11.73 -10.43
C GLY A 176 -22.68 -12.93 -10.42
N ARG A 177 -22.29 -14.04 -11.07
CA ARG A 177 -23.09 -15.28 -11.02
C ARG A 177 -23.16 -15.84 -9.60
N LYS A 178 -22.05 -15.84 -8.87
CA LYS A 178 -22.00 -16.33 -7.48
C LYS A 178 -22.87 -15.49 -6.55
N TRP A 179 -22.83 -14.18 -6.69
CA TRP A 179 -23.66 -13.27 -5.91
C TRP A 179 -25.16 -13.42 -6.22
N LYS A 180 -25.54 -13.53 -7.51
CA LYS A 180 -26.91 -13.82 -7.92
C LYS A 180 -27.45 -15.14 -7.35
N GLN A 181 -26.63 -16.18 -7.27
CA GLN A 181 -27.01 -17.45 -6.64
C GLN A 181 -27.35 -17.28 -5.15
N VAL A 182 -26.52 -16.53 -4.40
CA VAL A 182 -26.81 -16.24 -2.98
C VAL A 182 -28.06 -15.38 -2.84
N ALA A 183 -28.22 -14.34 -3.64
CA ALA A 183 -29.38 -13.45 -3.60
C ALA A 183 -30.70 -14.11 -3.98
N ALA A 184 -30.68 -15.25 -4.68
CA ALA A 184 -31.88 -16.02 -5.04
C ALA A 184 -32.50 -16.74 -3.84
N HIS A 185 -31.77 -16.94 -2.75
CA HIS A 185 -32.25 -17.61 -1.53
C HIS A 185 -32.97 -16.64 -0.60
N LYS A 186 -34.15 -16.16 -1.02
CA LYS A 186 -34.97 -15.18 -0.27
C LYS A 186 -35.65 -15.77 0.98
N ASP A 187 -35.64 -17.07 1.14
CA ASP A 187 -36.16 -17.82 2.28
C ASP A 187 -35.20 -17.82 3.48
N VAL A 188 -33.94 -17.46 3.26
CA VAL A 188 -32.92 -17.37 4.29
C VAL A 188 -32.91 -15.96 4.90
N LYS A 189 -33.00 -15.86 6.23
CA LYS A 189 -33.05 -14.56 6.93
C LYS A 189 -31.72 -13.89 7.08
N GLU A 190 -30.65 -14.66 7.15
CA GLU A 190 -29.29 -14.17 7.40
C GLU A 190 -28.34 -14.60 6.28
N HIS A 191 -27.59 -13.63 5.77
CA HIS A 191 -26.54 -13.87 4.80
C HIS A 191 -25.22 -13.39 5.40
N TYR A 192 -24.14 -14.09 5.10
CA TYR A 192 -22.83 -13.82 5.65
C TYR A 192 -21.84 -13.51 4.53
N VAL A 193 -20.98 -12.52 4.76
CA VAL A 193 -19.80 -12.29 3.92
C VAL A 193 -18.62 -12.93 4.64
N VAL A 194 -17.90 -13.78 3.94
CA VAL A 194 -16.71 -14.46 4.47
C VAL A 194 -15.50 -13.96 3.68
N CYS A 195 -14.61 -13.25 4.37
CA CYS A 195 -13.31 -12.87 3.82
C CYS A 195 -12.37 -14.07 3.99
N ASN A 196 -11.90 -14.60 2.87
CA ASN A 196 -10.90 -15.64 2.85
C ASN A 196 -9.55 -15.01 2.51
N GLY A 197 -8.63 -15.04 3.47
CA GLY A 197 -7.23 -14.62 3.33
C GLY A 197 -6.24 -15.76 3.50
N ASP A 198 -6.68 -17.02 3.30
CA ASP A 198 -5.78 -18.18 3.28
C ASP A 198 -4.91 -18.14 2.02
N GLU A 199 -3.62 -17.99 2.20
CA GLU A 199 -2.61 -17.84 1.15
C GLU A 199 -1.59 -18.98 1.27
N GLY A 200 -2.10 -20.22 1.18
CA GLY A 200 -1.35 -21.45 1.42
C GLY A 200 -0.28 -21.78 0.36
N ASP A 201 -0.31 -21.17 -0.81
CA ASP A 201 0.66 -21.41 -1.88
C ASP A 201 2.01 -20.75 -1.54
N PRO A 202 3.13 -21.51 -1.49
CA PRO A 202 4.45 -20.93 -1.34
C PRO A 202 4.77 -19.98 -2.51
N GLY A 203 5.04 -18.71 -2.23
CA GLY A 203 5.30 -17.70 -3.25
C GLY A 203 4.07 -16.88 -3.68
N ALA A 204 2.88 -17.16 -3.14
CA ALA A 204 1.74 -16.25 -3.18
C ALA A 204 1.87 -15.22 -2.05
N PHE A 205 1.70 -13.94 -2.37
CA PHE A 205 1.86 -12.83 -1.41
C PHE A 205 0.85 -11.70 -1.65
N MET A 206 -0.19 -11.93 -2.45
CA MET A 206 -1.16 -10.91 -2.80
C MET A 206 -2.14 -10.65 -1.65
N ASP A 207 -2.73 -11.69 -1.07
CA ASP A 207 -3.75 -11.56 -0.03
C ASP A 207 -3.16 -10.91 1.22
N GLY A 208 -2.00 -11.39 1.68
CA GLY A 208 -1.25 -10.77 2.77
C GLY A 208 -0.88 -9.31 2.48
N SER A 209 -0.45 -9.01 1.26
CA SER A 209 -0.10 -7.65 0.85
C SER A 209 -1.30 -6.70 0.87
N VAL A 210 -2.50 -7.18 0.50
CA VAL A 210 -3.74 -6.37 0.58
C VAL A 210 -4.13 -6.15 2.03
N MET A 211 -4.16 -7.21 2.85
CA MET A 211 -4.55 -7.13 4.25
C MET A 211 -3.62 -6.22 5.07
N GLU A 212 -2.31 -6.26 4.79
CA GLU A 212 -1.32 -5.44 5.48
C GLU A 212 -1.19 -4.03 4.89
N GLY A 213 -1.43 -3.87 3.61
CA GLY A 213 -1.11 -2.65 2.88
C GLY A 213 -2.28 -1.75 2.51
N ASP A 214 -3.50 -2.30 2.46
CA ASP A 214 -4.72 -1.57 2.13
C ASP A 214 -5.95 -2.24 2.78
N PRO A 215 -5.96 -2.38 4.14
CA PRO A 215 -7.01 -3.11 4.85
C PRO A 215 -8.38 -2.48 4.68
N TYR A 216 -8.47 -1.16 4.55
CA TYR A 216 -9.74 -0.47 4.39
C TYR A 216 -10.41 -0.79 3.05
N ARG A 217 -9.63 -0.96 1.97
CA ARG A 217 -10.14 -1.42 0.68
C ARG A 217 -10.74 -2.82 0.73
N LEU A 218 -10.17 -3.68 1.58
CA LEU A 218 -10.71 -5.02 1.79
C LEU A 218 -12.03 -4.99 2.56
N ILE A 219 -12.19 -4.03 3.50
CA ILE A 219 -13.41 -3.87 4.31
C ILE A 219 -14.53 -3.21 3.49
N GLU A 220 -14.20 -2.26 2.61
CA GLU A 220 -15.14 -1.65 1.66
C GLU A 220 -15.76 -2.68 0.70
#